data_1419de99c5eed2bc736572b18e41d4d5
#
_entry.id   1419de99c5eed2bc736572b18e41d4d5
#
_cell.length_a   1.000
_cell.length_b   1.000
_cell.length_c   1.000
_cell.angle_alpha   90.00
_cell.angle_beta   90.00
_cell.angle_gamma   90.00
#
_symmetry.space_group_name_H-M   'P 1'
#
loop_
_entity.id
_entity.type
_entity.pdbx_description
1 polymer ?
#
loop_
_entity_poly.entity_id
_entity_poly.type
_entity_poly.pdbx_seq_one_letter_code
_entity_poly.pdbx_strand_id
1 'polypeptide(L)'
;EFFGSGVGNEGKEVDFYHWSAVLRSVSAFEVYRKVYRNVIRPEKVAELLILRAEMPRSLVYCMDEVVSNLRAVANDQSQETIRRAGRLRADLQFSRIDEILATGLHAYLTQFLDRVSDLGYGVSRDFLMPV
;
A
#
# COMPACT_ATOMS: atom_id res chain seq x y z
N GLU A 1 -3.81 -6.31 -18.26
CA GLU A 1 -4.19 -5.97 -16.91
C GLU A 1 -4.39 -7.18 -16.02
N PHE A 2 -3.95 -7.06 -14.79
CA PHE A 2 -3.99 -8.17 -13.84
C PHE A 2 -5.40 -8.65 -13.50
N PHE A 3 -6.37 -7.76 -13.55
CA PHE A 3 -7.70 -8.07 -13.03
C PHE A 3 -8.74 -8.31 -14.13
N GLY A 4 -8.33 -8.27 -15.36
CA GLY A 4 -9.25 -8.35 -16.49
C GLY A 4 -9.41 -9.72 -17.11
N SER A 5 -8.66 -10.69 -16.69
CA SER A 5 -8.59 -11.95 -17.40
C SER A 5 -9.04 -13.12 -16.55
N GLY A 6 -10.20 -13.54 -16.68
CA GLY A 6 -10.66 -14.71 -15.98
C GLY A 6 -11.41 -15.64 -16.89
N VAL A 7 -10.80 -16.09 -17.95
CA VAL A 7 -11.51 -16.91 -18.90
C VAL A 7 -11.04 -18.36 -18.79
N GLY A 8 -11.90 -19.19 -18.23
CA GLY A 8 -11.67 -20.63 -18.19
C GLY A 8 -10.80 -21.09 -17.01
N ASN A 9 -10.70 -22.40 -16.87
CA ASN A 9 -9.97 -23.01 -15.75
C ASN A 9 -8.46 -22.80 -15.84
N GLU A 10 -7.91 -22.74 -17.03
CA GLU A 10 -6.48 -22.52 -17.23
C GLU A 10 -6.06 -21.13 -16.75
N GLY A 11 -6.85 -20.10 -17.04
CA GLY A 11 -6.59 -18.74 -16.57
C GLY A 11 -6.61 -18.65 -15.06
N LYS A 12 -7.55 -19.34 -14.42
CA LYS A 12 -7.67 -19.35 -12.96
C LYS A 12 -6.49 -20.02 -12.28
N GLU A 13 -5.97 -21.12 -12.86
CA GLU A 13 -4.81 -21.80 -12.32
C GLU A 13 -3.54 -20.95 -12.43
N VAL A 14 -3.35 -20.30 -13.58
CA VAL A 14 -2.23 -19.38 -13.79
C VAL A 14 -2.32 -18.22 -12.80
N ASP A 15 -3.52 -17.64 -12.62
CA ASP A 15 -3.73 -16.56 -11.66
C ASP A 15 -3.42 -17.01 -10.24
N PHE A 16 -3.85 -18.20 -9.85
CA PHE A 16 -3.55 -18.74 -8.52
C PHE A 16 -2.04 -18.80 -8.28
N TYR A 17 -1.29 -19.41 -9.19
CA TYR A 17 0.16 -19.52 -9.03
C TYR A 17 0.86 -18.17 -9.05
N HIS A 18 0.41 -17.29 -9.92
CA HIS A 18 0.96 -15.93 -10.02
C HIS A 18 0.79 -15.18 -8.69
N TRP A 19 -0.41 -15.15 -8.15
CA TRP A 19 -0.71 -14.40 -6.94
C TRP A 19 -0.12 -15.07 -5.70
N SER A 20 -0.04 -16.40 -5.68
CA SER A 20 0.70 -17.13 -4.64
C SER A 20 2.17 -16.71 -4.62
N ALA A 21 2.78 -16.60 -5.80
CA ALA A 21 4.17 -16.18 -5.92
C ALA A 21 4.35 -14.73 -5.43
N VAL A 22 3.41 -13.83 -5.77
CA VAL A 22 3.44 -12.46 -5.27
C VAL A 22 3.40 -12.45 -3.74
N LEU A 23 2.46 -13.19 -3.14
CA LEU A 23 2.33 -13.25 -1.69
C LEU A 23 3.60 -13.81 -1.03
N ARG A 24 4.17 -14.85 -1.60
CA ARG A 24 5.40 -15.45 -1.06
C ARG A 24 6.60 -14.51 -1.18
N SER A 25 6.68 -13.77 -2.27
CA SER A 25 7.80 -12.85 -2.50
C SER A 25 7.88 -11.74 -1.46
N VAL A 26 6.74 -11.36 -0.87
CA VAL A 26 6.68 -10.33 0.17
C VAL A 26 6.41 -10.93 1.56
N SER A 27 6.54 -12.24 1.70
CA SER A 27 6.32 -12.98 2.95
C SER A 27 4.92 -12.80 3.53
N ALA A 28 3.92 -12.70 2.65
CA ALA A 28 2.54 -12.42 3.04
C ALA A 28 1.61 -13.63 2.97
N PHE A 29 2.09 -14.78 2.52
CA PHE A 29 1.23 -15.93 2.25
C PHE A 29 0.51 -16.40 3.52
N GLU A 30 1.23 -16.52 4.63
CA GLU A 30 0.64 -16.98 5.90
C GLU A 30 -0.35 -15.96 6.46
N VAL A 31 -0.03 -14.67 6.36
CA VAL A 31 -0.96 -13.61 6.79
C VAL A 31 -2.22 -13.65 5.95
N TYR A 32 -2.08 -13.85 4.63
CA TYR A 32 -3.24 -13.97 3.73
C TYR A 32 -4.15 -15.11 4.18
N ARG A 33 -3.58 -16.26 4.48
CA ARG A 33 -4.37 -17.42 4.91
C ARG A 33 -5.12 -17.16 6.23
N LYS A 34 -4.50 -16.42 7.13
CA LYS A 34 -5.13 -16.08 8.42
C LYS A 34 -6.29 -15.10 8.22
N VAL A 35 -6.14 -14.12 7.35
CA VAL A 35 -7.15 -13.07 7.17
C VAL A 35 -8.31 -13.54 6.31
N TYR A 36 -8.03 -14.19 5.19
CA TYR A 36 -9.05 -14.49 4.19
C TYR A 36 -9.50 -15.96 4.19
N ARG A 37 -8.63 -16.87 4.61
CA ARG A 37 -8.91 -18.31 4.79
C ARG A 37 -9.37 -19.08 3.54
N ASN A 38 -9.51 -18.39 2.42
CA ASN A 38 -10.12 -18.93 1.21
C ASN A 38 -9.17 -18.93 0.03
N VAL A 39 -9.75 -19.21 -1.13
CA VAL A 39 -9.06 -19.18 -2.40
C VAL A 39 -8.37 -17.81 -2.59
N ILE A 40 -7.17 -17.84 -3.15
CA ILE A 40 -6.43 -16.63 -3.45
C ILE A 40 -7.13 -15.88 -4.60
N ARG A 41 -7.50 -14.63 -4.34
CA ARG A 41 -8.15 -13.76 -5.32
C ARG A 41 -7.33 -12.49 -5.48
N PRO A 42 -7.15 -12.01 -6.72
CA PRO A 42 -6.35 -10.80 -6.96
C PRO A 42 -6.79 -9.60 -6.14
N GLU A 43 -8.09 -9.35 -6.03
CA GLU A 43 -8.62 -8.22 -5.26
C GLU A 43 -8.31 -8.35 -3.77
N LYS A 44 -8.30 -9.57 -3.23
CA LYS A 44 -7.96 -9.80 -1.83
C LYS A 44 -6.47 -9.65 -1.57
N VAL A 45 -5.64 -10.08 -2.51
CA VAL A 45 -4.20 -9.87 -2.43
C VAL A 45 -3.89 -8.38 -2.42
N ALA A 46 -4.49 -7.63 -3.34
CA ALA A 46 -4.31 -6.18 -3.40
C ALA A 46 -4.79 -5.51 -2.11
N GLU A 47 -5.94 -5.91 -1.60
CA GLU A 47 -6.46 -5.37 -0.35
C GLU A 47 -5.51 -5.61 0.82
N LEU A 48 -4.98 -6.83 0.94
CA LEU A 48 -4.05 -7.16 2.01
C LEU A 48 -2.80 -6.28 1.96
N LEU A 49 -2.21 -6.15 0.79
CA LEU A 49 -0.93 -5.47 0.62
C LEU A 49 -1.04 -3.94 0.66
N ILE A 50 -2.22 -3.41 0.40
CA ILE A 50 -2.42 -1.97 0.39
C ILE A 50 -3.09 -1.48 1.68
N LEU A 51 -4.19 -2.11 2.09
CA LEU A 51 -5.13 -1.54 3.04
C LEU A 51 -5.19 -2.23 4.40
N ARG A 52 -4.60 -3.40 4.56
CA ARG A 52 -4.75 -4.16 5.82
C ARG A 52 -3.57 -3.91 6.75
N ALA A 53 -3.86 -3.27 7.88
CA ALA A 53 -2.85 -2.97 8.90
C ALA A 53 -2.26 -4.22 9.55
N GLU A 54 -2.97 -5.35 9.51
CA GLU A 54 -2.49 -6.63 10.02
C GLU A 54 -1.28 -7.15 9.24
N MET A 55 -1.13 -6.69 7.99
CA MET A 55 0.00 -7.10 7.18
C MET A 55 1.16 -6.13 7.39
N PRO A 56 2.26 -6.58 8.05
CA PRO A 56 3.46 -5.75 8.11
C PRO A 56 3.94 -5.40 6.71
N ARG A 57 4.32 -4.15 6.49
CA ARG A 57 4.75 -3.62 5.20
C ARG A 57 3.63 -3.39 4.18
N SER A 58 2.35 -3.58 4.55
CA SER A 58 1.29 -3.05 3.70
C SER A 58 1.46 -1.52 3.60
N LEU A 59 0.86 -0.91 2.56
CA LEU A 59 1.01 0.53 2.40
C LEU A 59 0.45 1.29 3.61
N VAL A 60 -0.71 0.86 4.12
CA VAL A 60 -1.30 1.52 5.29
C VAL A 60 -0.42 1.35 6.53
N TYR A 61 0.15 0.16 6.73
CA TYR A 61 1.06 -0.07 7.84
C TYR A 61 2.29 0.83 7.75
N CYS A 62 2.90 0.90 6.57
CA CYS A 62 4.07 1.75 6.35
C CYS A 62 3.77 3.22 6.59
N MET A 63 2.62 3.70 6.14
CA MET A 63 2.26 5.09 6.34
C MET A 63 1.96 5.41 7.81
N ASP A 64 1.39 4.46 8.56
CA ASP A 64 1.25 4.61 10.00
C ASP A 64 2.60 4.81 10.68
N GLU A 65 3.59 3.99 10.29
CA GLU A 65 4.95 4.11 10.82
C GLU A 65 5.61 5.42 10.43
N VAL A 66 5.45 5.86 9.17
CA VAL A 66 6.01 7.12 8.70
C VAL A 66 5.44 8.30 9.52
N VAL A 67 4.13 8.35 9.67
CA VAL A 67 3.49 9.44 10.42
C VAL A 67 3.94 9.44 11.89
N SER A 68 3.95 8.27 12.50
CA SER A 68 4.37 8.13 13.89
C SER A 68 5.80 8.63 14.09
N ASN A 69 6.72 8.19 13.22
CA ASN A 69 8.12 8.56 13.30
C ASN A 69 8.34 10.06 13.04
N LEU A 70 7.64 10.62 12.05
CA LEU A 70 7.76 12.05 11.77
C LEU A 70 7.26 12.91 12.94
N ARG A 71 6.18 12.50 13.59
CA ARG A 71 5.68 13.20 14.77
C ARG A 71 6.66 13.15 15.93
N ALA A 72 7.33 12.02 16.09
CA ALA A 72 8.31 11.85 17.17
C ALA A 72 9.53 12.77 17.02
N VAL A 73 9.90 13.13 15.79
CA VAL A 73 11.07 13.97 15.52
C VAL A 73 10.67 15.36 14.99
N ALA A 74 9.42 15.75 15.18
CA ALA A 74 8.90 17.02 14.65
C ALA A 74 9.76 18.21 15.07
N ASN A 75 9.91 19.17 14.16
CA ASN A 75 10.62 20.42 14.40
C ASN A 75 9.81 21.60 13.84
N ASP A 76 10.35 22.81 13.93
CA ASP A 76 9.64 24.02 13.51
C ASP A 76 9.36 24.07 12.00
N GLN A 77 10.12 23.31 11.21
CA GLN A 77 10.02 23.31 9.75
C GLN A 77 9.15 22.18 9.22
N SER A 78 8.79 21.20 10.04
CA SER A 78 8.22 19.93 9.56
C SER A 78 6.70 19.86 9.54
N GLN A 79 6.00 20.90 9.93
CA GLN A 79 4.53 20.86 10.07
C GLN A 79 3.83 20.49 8.78
N GLU A 80 4.23 21.08 7.64
CA GLU A 80 3.59 20.80 6.36
C GLU A 80 3.87 19.36 5.90
N THR A 81 5.10 18.90 6.07
CA THR A 81 5.47 17.53 5.72
C THR A 81 4.68 16.51 6.54
N ILE A 82 4.54 16.75 7.84
CA ILE A 82 3.76 15.87 8.73
C ILE A 82 2.29 15.89 8.32
N ARG A 83 1.74 17.05 7.99
CA ARG A 83 0.35 17.17 7.54
C ARG A 83 0.12 16.37 6.27
N ARG A 84 1.03 16.44 5.30
CA ARG A 84 0.94 15.68 4.05
C ARG A 84 1.03 14.17 4.30
N ALA A 85 1.92 13.75 5.18
CA ALA A 85 2.03 12.33 5.55
C ALA A 85 0.75 11.84 6.21
N GLY A 86 0.18 12.62 7.13
CA GLY A 86 -1.09 12.30 7.77
C GLY A 86 -2.24 12.20 6.78
N ARG A 87 -2.27 13.08 5.78
CA ARG A 87 -3.29 13.06 4.74
C ARG A 87 -3.17 11.83 3.86
N LEU A 88 -1.95 11.48 3.46
CA LEU A 88 -1.71 10.28 2.67
C LEU A 88 -2.12 9.02 3.43
N ARG A 89 -1.78 8.95 4.72
CA ARG A 89 -2.23 7.85 5.57
C ARG A 89 -3.75 7.78 5.66
N ALA A 90 -4.41 8.92 5.85
CA ALA A 90 -5.87 8.98 5.96
C ALA A 90 -6.54 8.54 4.66
N ASP A 91 -6.02 8.97 3.52
CA ASP A 91 -6.54 8.58 2.22
C ASP A 91 -6.47 7.05 2.03
N LEU A 92 -5.38 6.42 2.46
CA LEU A 92 -5.27 4.96 2.45
C LEU A 92 -6.26 4.33 3.42
N GLN A 93 -6.32 4.83 4.64
CA GLN A 93 -7.13 4.25 5.71
C GLN A 93 -8.62 4.24 5.36
N PHE A 94 -9.09 5.26 4.67
CA PHE A 94 -10.49 5.39 4.29
C PHE A 94 -10.79 4.92 2.87
N SER A 95 -9.80 4.42 2.15
CA SER A 95 -10.00 3.86 0.81
C SER A 95 -10.58 2.45 0.89
N ARG A 96 -11.35 2.11 -0.13
CA ARG A 96 -11.91 0.77 -0.30
C ARG A 96 -11.27 0.12 -1.51
N ILE A 97 -11.06 -1.20 -1.43
CA ILE A 97 -10.38 -1.90 -2.53
C ILE A 97 -11.16 -1.83 -3.83
N ASP A 98 -12.50 -1.86 -3.77
CA ASP A 98 -13.32 -1.76 -4.97
C ASP A 98 -13.15 -0.39 -5.66
N GLU A 99 -12.99 0.68 -4.89
CA GLU A 99 -12.73 2.01 -5.43
C GLU A 99 -11.35 2.10 -6.07
N ILE A 100 -10.34 1.51 -5.43
CA ILE A 100 -8.98 1.46 -5.98
C ILE A 100 -8.95 0.71 -7.30
N LEU A 101 -9.62 -0.43 -7.36
CA LEU A 101 -9.67 -1.23 -8.58
C LEU A 101 -10.49 -0.57 -9.67
N ALA A 102 -11.52 0.20 -9.31
CA ALA A 102 -12.31 0.97 -10.28
C ALA A 102 -11.47 2.07 -10.94
N THR A 103 -10.58 2.70 -10.17
CA THR A 103 -9.62 3.67 -10.70
C THR A 103 -8.55 3.00 -11.56
N GLY A 104 -8.23 1.77 -11.26
CA GLY A 104 -7.13 1.02 -11.86
C GLY A 104 -5.95 0.92 -10.91
N LEU A 105 -5.50 -0.30 -10.64
CA LEU A 105 -4.45 -0.53 -9.66
C LEU A 105 -3.15 0.19 -10.05
N HIS A 106 -2.76 0.11 -11.32
CA HIS A 106 -1.54 0.76 -11.80
C HIS A 106 -1.60 2.27 -11.62
N ALA A 107 -2.71 2.89 -12.02
CA ALA A 107 -2.90 4.33 -11.89
C ALA A 107 -2.88 4.75 -10.42
N TYR A 108 -3.56 3.99 -9.57
CA TYR A 108 -3.60 4.27 -8.14
C TYR A 108 -2.19 4.22 -7.52
N LEU A 109 -1.45 3.16 -7.81
CA LEU A 109 -0.10 2.99 -7.26
C LEU A 109 0.86 4.04 -7.80
N THR A 110 0.73 4.43 -9.06
CA THR A 110 1.55 5.50 -9.64
C THR A 110 1.32 6.83 -8.92
N GLN A 111 0.06 7.17 -8.69
CA GLN A 111 -0.28 8.38 -7.93
C GLN A 111 0.24 8.32 -6.49
N PHE A 112 0.14 7.16 -5.86
CA PHE A 112 0.66 6.96 -4.52
C PHE A 112 2.17 7.17 -4.48
N LEU A 113 2.90 6.60 -5.42
CA LEU A 113 4.35 6.76 -5.51
C LEU A 113 4.76 8.21 -5.73
N ASP A 114 4.02 8.96 -6.54
CA ASP A 114 4.28 10.39 -6.74
C ASP A 114 4.13 11.15 -5.43
N ARG A 115 3.10 10.85 -4.66
CA ARG A 115 2.87 11.49 -3.36
C ARG A 115 3.95 11.11 -2.35
N VAL A 116 4.39 9.86 -2.36
CA VAL A 116 5.49 9.41 -1.49
C VAL A 116 6.79 10.11 -1.87
N SER A 117 7.05 10.27 -3.16
CA SER A 117 8.24 10.99 -3.62
C SER A 117 8.23 12.44 -3.14
N ASP A 118 7.10 13.13 -3.28
CA ASP A 118 6.94 14.50 -2.78
C ASP A 118 7.16 14.57 -1.27
N LEU A 119 6.63 13.59 -0.56
CA LEU A 119 6.82 13.49 0.88
C LEU A 119 8.32 13.32 1.21
N GLY A 120 9.01 12.48 0.46
CA GLY A 120 10.45 12.27 0.63
C GLY A 120 11.27 13.55 0.45
N TYR A 121 10.91 14.38 -0.52
CA TYR A 121 11.54 15.69 -0.68
C TYR A 121 11.30 16.59 0.53
N GLY A 122 10.08 16.59 1.05
CA GLY A 122 9.74 17.34 2.25
C GLY A 122 10.53 16.87 3.47
N VAL A 123 10.68 15.56 3.65
CA VAL A 123 11.46 14.99 4.73
C VAL A 123 12.92 15.38 4.60
N SER A 124 13.49 15.29 3.40
CA SER A 124 14.88 15.67 3.15
C SER A 124 15.11 17.14 3.49
N ARG A 125 14.22 18.02 3.04
CA ARG A 125 14.32 19.47 3.31
C ARG A 125 14.22 19.77 4.80
N ASP A 126 13.29 19.14 5.51
CA ASP A 126 12.95 19.51 6.88
C ASP A 126 13.89 18.88 7.93
N PHE A 127 14.47 17.73 7.61
CA PHE A 127 15.23 16.96 8.60
C PHE A 127 16.67 16.70 8.22
N LEU A 128 17.01 16.67 6.94
CA LEU A 128 18.32 16.22 6.47
C LEU A 128 19.19 17.33 5.89
N MET A 129 18.57 18.44 5.46
CA MET A 129 19.35 19.55 4.89
C MET A 129 19.80 20.50 5.99
N PRO A 130 21.07 20.92 5.98
CA PRO A 130 21.54 21.91 6.94
C PRO A 130 20.82 23.24 6.71
N VAL A 131 20.54 23.91 7.79
CA VAL A 131 19.86 25.22 7.78
C VAL A 131 20.87 26.30 7.40
#